data_d90c2ed6b1250ea257cc22c8b6fc5601
#
_entry.id   d90c2ed6b1250ea257cc22c8b6fc5601
#
_cell.length_a   1.000
_cell.length_b   1.000
_cell.length_c   1.000
_cell.angle_alpha   90.00
_cell.angle_beta   90.00
_cell.angle_gamma   90.00
#
_symmetry.space_group_name_H-M   'P 1'
#
loop_
_entity.id
_entity.type
_entity.pdbx_description
1 polymer ?
#
loop_
_entity_poly.entity_id
_entity_poly.type
_entity_poly.pdbx_seq_one_letter_code
_entity_poly.pdbx_strand_id
1 'polypeptide(L)'
;MAVETTDTLVVGAGQSGIAMSEHLSALKIPHIVLERSRIAENWSSMRWDSLVANGPAWHDRFPNLTFEDVHPDAFPGKDRVARYFNDYAAMIGAPIRTGVEVRLVRHSQGRPGYTVTTSDGIFEARRVVAATGPFQVPSFPDIVPGDAAVHQLHSSAYKNPGQLADGAVLVVGCGASGSQIAEELCKAGRQVYLSVGEHYRPPRAYRQRDYCWWLGALGLWDEVKSKRKKRHVAFAVSGYEGGRTVDFRRLAHMGVTLVGVTRAYENGTLHFADDLVRNIAEGDEAYFEVLRDADAYIARKGMDLPPEPEAWQRYEDPGCLKEPILSLDLDRAGIGTILWATGFRYDFSWLDVDAFDEQGMPLHKRGVSAENGIYFLGLPDLTNRASAFIYGCWQDAKHIADHIVIQRNYDAYTRA
;
A
#
# COMPACT_ATOMS: atom_id res chain seq x y z
N MET A 1 29.61 15.21 19.19
CA MET A 1 28.38 14.49 19.52
C MET A 1 28.75 13.07 19.89
N ALA A 2 28.12 12.48 20.92
CA ALA A 2 28.37 11.09 21.31
C ALA A 2 27.87 10.18 20.18
N VAL A 3 28.64 9.15 19.86
CA VAL A 3 28.26 8.11 18.90
C VAL A 3 27.56 6.99 19.70
N GLU A 4 26.32 6.71 19.35
CA GLU A 4 25.59 5.56 19.92
C GLU A 4 25.86 4.31 19.08
N THR A 5 25.93 3.15 19.74
CA THR A 5 26.16 1.86 19.07
C THR A 5 25.02 0.89 19.29
N THR A 6 24.62 0.17 18.25
CA THR A 6 23.63 -0.92 18.35
C THR A 6 24.04 -2.08 17.46
N ASP A 7 23.43 -3.26 17.66
CA ASP A 7 23.60 -4.37 16.71
C ASP A 7 22.79 -4.10 15.44
N THR A 8 21.50 -3.81 15.58
CA THR A 8 20.60 -3.60 14.44
C THR A 8 19.86 -2.26 14.58
N LEU A 9 19.90 -1.44 13.55
CA LEU A 9 19.14 -0.21 13.45
C LEU A 9 18.01 -0.39 12.44
N VAL A 10 16.78 -0.10 12.86
CA VAL A 10 15.57 -0.18 12.01
C VAL A 10 15.13 1.23 11.65
N VAL A 11 14.92 1.50 10.37
CA VAL A 11 14.50 2.81 9.86
C VAL A 11 13.02 2.78 9.51
N GLY A 12 12.20 3.51 10.30
CA GLY A 12 10.75 3.60 10.16
C GLY A 12 10.00 2.82 11.24
N ALA A 13 9.03 3.47 11.91
CA ALA A 13 8.14 2.87 12.92
C ALA A 13 6.69 2.74 12.43
N GLY A 14 6.52 2.35 11.17
CA GLY A 14 5.26 1.83 10.66
C GLY A 14 5.08 0.35 11.04
N GLN A 15 4.06 -0.29 10.48
CA GLN A 15 3.77 -1.72 10.70
C GLN A 15 5.01 -2.62 10.57
N SER A 16 5.85 -2.37 9.58
CA SER A 16 7.03 -3.20 9.30
C SER A 16 8.11 -3.04 10.36
N GLY A 17 8.42 -1.79 10.78
CA GLY A 17 9.43 -1.56 11.80
C GLY A 17 9.01 -2.08 13.17
N ILE A 18 7.72 -1.99 13.51
CA ILE A 18 7.17 -2.55 14.77
C ILE A 18 7.26 -4.08 14.75
N ALA A 19 6.87 -4.73 13.63
CA ALA A 19 7.02 -6.17 13.47
C ALA A 19 8.48 -6.62 13.60
N MET A 20 9.41 -5.85 13.00
CA MET A 20 10.85 -6.13 13.12
C MET A 20 11.32 -6.03 14.56
N SER A 21 10.91 -4.97 15.27
CA SER A 21 11.27 -4.75 16.68
C SER A 21 10.79 -5.89 17.59
N GLU A 22 9.57 -6.40 17.38
CA GLU A 22 9.06 -7.56 18.12
C GLU A 22 9.97 -8.77 17.99
N HIS A 23 10.30 -9.15 16.74
CA HIS A 23 11.14 -10.33 16.50
C HIS A 23 12.57 -10.16 17.01
N LEU A 24 13.15 -8.97 16.85
CA LEU A 24 14.48 -8.68 17.41
C LEU A 24 14.48 -8.75 18.94
N SER A 25 13.44 -8.20 19.61
CA SER A 25 13.28 -8.27 21.06
C SER A 25 13.11 -9.71 21.54
N ALA A 26 12.28 -10.51 20.89
CA ALA A 26 12.08 -11.91 21.22
C ALA A 26 13.38 -12.73 21.13
N LEU A 27 14.25 -12.38 20.20
CA LEU A 27 15.56 -13.01 19.99
C LEU A 27 16.69 -12.33 20.81
N LYS A 28 16.35 -11.35 21.66
CA LYS A 28 17.30 -10.59 22.50
C LYS A 28 18.42 -9.94 21.68
N ILE A 29 18.10 -9.47 20.48
CA ILE A 29 19.03 -8.73 19.62
C ILE A 29 18.96 -7.24 20.00
N PRO A 30 20.07 -6.61 20.44
CA PRO A 30 20.09 -5.18 20.70
C PRO A 30 19.74 -4.40 19.43
N HIS A 31 18.70 -3.57 19.51
CA HIS A 31 18.27 -2.78 18.37
C HIS A 31 17.67 -1.45 18.80
N ILE A 32 17.52 -0.56 17.84
CA ILE A 32 16.78 0.69 17.95
C ILE A 32 15.96 0.90 16.68
N VAL A 33 14.77 1.47 16.85
CA VAL A 33 13.92 1.89 15.74
C VAL A 33 13.91 3.41 15.68
N LEU A 34 14.31 4.00 14.55
CA LEU A 34 14.28 5.44 14.33
C LEU A 34 13.13 5.80 13.40
N GLU A 35 12.30 6.75 13.84
CA GLU A 35 11.15 7.25 13.08
C GLU A 35 11.22 8.77 13.00
N ARG A 36 11.15 9.30 11.77
CA ARG A 36 11.25 10.75 11.52
C ARG A 36 10.08 11.55 12.07
N SER A 37 8.92 10.93 12.23
CA SER A 37 7.69 11.58 12.69
C SER A 37 7.10 10.85 13.89
N ARG A 38 5.92 10.25 13.79
CA ARG A 38 5.22 9.51 14.83
C ARG A 38 5.11 8.04 14.46
N ILE A 39 4.90 7.20 15.43
CA ILE A 39 4.55 5.79 15.20
C ILE A 39 3.30 5.74 14.29
N ALA A 40 3.35 4.91 13.26
CA ALA A 40 2.27 4.73 12.28
C ALA A 40 1.85 6.03 11.56
N GLU A 41 2.77 6.93 11.30
CA GLU A 41 2.53 8.25 10.71
C GLU A 41 1.72 8.20 9.42
N ASN A 42 2.00 7.24 8.52
CA ASN A 42 1.27 7.11 7.29
C ASN A 42 -0.23 6.84 7.49
N TRP A 43 -0.62 6.13 8.55
CA TRP A 43 -2.02 5.94 8.91
C TRP A 43 -2.63 7.23 9.48
N SER A 44 -1.87 7.97 10.26
CA SER A 44 -2.35 9.18 10.95
C SER A 44 -2.53 10.35 9.98
N SER A 45 -1.52 10.67 9.14
CA SER A 45 -1.49 11.92 8.39
C SER A 45 -1.56 11.80 6.87
N MET A 46 -1.17 10.64 6.28
CA MET A 46 -1.10 10.47 4.82
C MET A 46 -2.37 9.84 4.24
N ARG A 47 -3.46 9.86 4.97
CA ARG A 47 -4.75 9.27 4.58
C ARG A 47 -5.87 10.28 4.73
N TRP A 48 -6.94 10.09 3.97
CA TRP A 48 -8.16 10.90 4.06
C TRP A 48 -9.02 10.45 5.25
N ASP A 49 -9.91 11.35 5.68
CA ASP A 49 -10.59 11.22 6.97
C ASP A 49 -11.49 9.99 7.07
N SER A 50 -12.18 9.63 6.00
CA SER A 50 -13.10 8.49 5.97
C SER A 50 -12.42 7.14 5.68
N LEU A 51 -11.08 7.10 5.51
CA LEU A 51 -10.40 5.84 5.20
C LEU A 51 -10.57 4.81 6.32
N VAL A 52 -10.97 3.62 5.92
CA VAL A 52 -10.89 2.40 6.74
C VAL A 52 -9.90 1.41 6.13
N ALA A 53 -9.42 0.48 6.92
CA ALA A 53 -8.56 -0.61 6.42
C ALA A 53 -9.25 -1.37 5.29
N ASN A 54 -8.47 -1.90 4.35
CA ASN A 54 -9.00 -2.69 3.25
C ASN A 54 -9.22 -4.16 3.62
N GLY A 55 -8.67 -4.63 4.72
CA GLY A 55 -8.94 -5.94 5.29
C GLY A 55 -9.70 -5.83 6.60
N PRO A 56 -10.52 -6.85 6.96
CA PRO A 56 -11.27 -6.88 8.20
C PRO A 56 -10.36 -7.02 9.43
N ALA A 57 -10.85 -6.62 10.59
CA ALA A 57 -10.09 -6.58 11.85
C ALA A 57 -9.54 -7.95 12.27
N TRP A 58 -10.22 -9.06 11.93
CA TRP A 58 -9.70 -10.40 12.22
C TRP A 58 -8.44 -10.72 11.43
N HIS A 59 -8.25 -10.11 10.26
CA HIS A 59 -7.14 -10.39 9.33
C HIS A 59 -6.02 -9.33 9.42
N ASP A 60 -6.36 -8.03 9.36
CA ASP A 60 -5.39 -6.94 9.27
C ASP A 60 -4.82 -6.56 10.65
N ARG A 61 -4.24 -7.54 11.33
CA ARG A 61 -3.61 -7.41 12.64
C ARG A 61 -2.36 -8.28 12.77
N PHE A 62 -1.56 -8.02 13.80
CA PHE A 62 -0.50 -8.93 14.23
C PHE A 62 -1.04 -10.03 15.16
N PRO A 63 -0.33 -11.17 15.31
CA PRO A 63 -0.86 -12.32 16.04
C PRO A 63 -1.19 -12.03 17.51
N ASN A 64 -0.40 -11.18 18.18
CA ASN A 64 -0.43 -11.04 19.64
C ASN A 64 -1.34 -9.92 20.16
N LEU A 65 -2.05 -9.21 19.28
CA LEU A 65 -3.02 -8.17 19.66
C LEU A 65 -4.22 -8.19 18.72
N THR A 66 -5.43 -8.04 19.26
CA THR A 66 -6.67 -7.91 18.52
C THR A 66 -7.23 -6.48 18.59
N PHE A 67 -8.16 -6.15 17.72
CA PHE A 67 -8.97 -4.94 17.85
C PHE A 67 -10.14 -5.25 18.79
N GLU A 68 -10.00 -4.92 20.09
CA GLU A 68 -11.01 -5.27 21.11
C GLU A 68 -12.34 -4.53 20.93
N ASP A 69 -12.29 -3.31 20.37
CA ASP A 69 -13.40 -2.38 20.17
C ASP A 69 -13.98 -2.41 18.74
N VAL A 70 -13.52 -3.32 17.89
CA VAL A 70 -13.96 -3.47 16.50
C VAL A 70 -14.45 -4.89 16.28
N HIS A 71 -15.65 -5.05 15.70
CA HIS A 71 -16.13 -6.38 15.33
C HIS A 71 -15.13 -7.07 14.39
N PRO A 72 -14.84 -8.36 14.54
CA PRO A 72 -13.83 -9.05 13.72
C PRO A 72 -14.01 -8.85 12.22
N ASP A 73 -15.22 -8.87 11.71
CA ASP A 73 -15.52 -8.70 10.28
C ASP A 73 -15.66 -7.23 9.85
N ALA A 74 -15.56 -6.28 10.78
CA ALA A 74 -15.57 -4.86 10.45
C ALA A 74 -14.19 -4.36 10.03
N PHE A 75 -14.17 -3.21 9.36
CA PHE A 75 -12.96 -2.59 8.82
C PHE A 75 -12.58 -1.39 9.71
N PRO A 76 -11.49 -1.47 10.47
CA PRO A 76 -11.10 -0.40 11.38
C PRO A 76 -10.73 0.88 10.63
N GLY A 77 -11.18 2.04 11.12
CA GLY A 77 -10.81 3.35 10.60
C GLY A 77 -9.32 3.64 10.77
N LYS A 78 -8.79 4.53 9.93
CA LYS A 78 -7.36 4.87 9.89
C LYS A 78 -6.77 5.22 11.27
N ASP A 79 -7.50 6.02 12.07
CA ASP A 79 -7.03 6.43 13.39
C ASP A 79 -7.03 5.28 14.39
N ARG A 80 -7.96 4.33 14.23
CA ARG A 80 -8.00 3.12 15.04
C ARG A 80 -6.82 2.19 14.68
N VAL A 81 -6.46 2.10 13.39
CA VAL A 81 -5.27 1.36 12.96
C VAL A 81 -3.99 2.03 13.49
N ALA A 82 -3.90 3.35 13.40
CA ALA A 82 -2.76 4.09 13.97
C ALA A 82 -2.62 3.84 15.48
N ARG A 83 -3.74 3.89 16.23
CA ARG A 83 -3.76 3.57 17.66
C ARG A 83 -3.32 2.13 17.92
N TYR A 84 -3.82 1.18 17.14
CA TYR A 84 -3.43 -0.23 17.25
C TYR A 84 -1.91 -0.42 17.21
N PHE A 85 -1.21 0.24 16.28
CA PHE A 85 0.23 0.15 16.19
C PHE A 85 0.96 0.84 17.34
N ASN A 86 0.42 1.94 17.87
CA ASN A 86 0.96 2.56 19.09
C ASN A 86 0.80 1.62 20.30
N ASP A 87 -0.37 1.03 20.47
CA ASP A 87 -0.65 0.07 21.55
C ASP A 87 0.26 -1.17 21.43
N TYR A 88 0.44 -1.66 20.20
CA TYR A 88 1.33 -2.79 19.94
C TYR A 88 2.78 -2.47 20.28
N ALA A 89 3.29 -1.33 19.83
CA ALA A 89 4.65 -0.89 20.12
C ALA A 89 4.87 -0.74 21.63
N ALA A 90 3.91 -0.19 22.37
CA ALA A 90 3.95 -0.07 23.81
C ALA A 90 3.92 -1.45 24.50
N MET A 91 3.04 -2.35 24.05
CA MET A 91 2.89 -3.70 24.59
C MET A 91 4.20 -4.50 24.52
N ILE A 92 4.92 -4.41 23.41
CA ILE A 92 6.20 -5.11 23.22
C ILE A 92 7.42 -4.35 23.79
N GLY A 93 7.22 -3.15 24.34
CA GLY A 93 8.30 -2.29 24.82
C GLY A 93 9.33 -1.94 23.73
N ALA A 94 8.86 -1.67 22.50
CA ALA A 94 9.74 -1.41 21.36
C ALA A 94 10.65 -0.19 21.61
N PRO A 95 11.98 -0.27 21.40
CA PRO A 95 12.91 0.83 21.59
C PRO A 95 12.84 1.83 20.43
N ILE A 96 11.71 2.53 20.31
CA ILE A 96 11.44 3.49 19.24
C ILE A 96 11.82 4.90 19.66
N ARG A 97 12.56 5.61 18.82
CA ARG A 97 12.78 7.07 18.91
C ARG A 97 12.06 7.75 17.76
N THR A 98 11.10 8.58 18.12
CA THR A 98 10.34 9.41 17.19
C THR A 98 10.98 10.78 17.03
N GLY A 99 10.71 11.49 15.91
CA GLY A 99 11.31 12.79 15.61
C GLY A 99 12.78 12.70 15.15
N VAL A 100 13.28 11.50 14.84
CA VAL A 100 14.66 11.27 14.41
C VAL A 100 14.69 10.80 12.96
N GLU A 101 15.13 11.67 12.07
CA GLU A 101 15.29 11.39 10.66
C GLU A 101 16.66 10.79 10.36
N VAL A 102 16.68 9.61 9.72
CA VAL A 102 17.90 9.05 9.13
C VAL A 102 18.18 9.74 7.81
N ARG A 103 19.35 10.38 7.70
CA ARG A 103 19.73 11.18 6.54
C ARG A 103 20.73 10.49 5.63
N LEU A 104 21.62 9.67 6.22
CA LEU A 104 22.62 8.95 5.47
C LEU A 104 23.08 7.69 6.21
N VAL A 105 23.11 6.59 5.49
CA VAL A 105 23.72 5.33 5.93
C VAL A 105 24.84 4.98 4.97
N ARG A 106 26.04 4.72 5.47
CA ARG A 106 27.20 4.29 4.70
C ARG A 106 28.07 3.34 5.48
N HIS A 107 28.97 2.65 4.83
CA HIS A 107 29.96 1.81 5.50
C HIS A 107 30.74 2.58 6.57
N SER A 108 30.95 1.96 7.73
CA SER A 108 31.82 2.51 8.75
C SER A 108 33.29 2.42 8.33
N GLN A 109 34.07 3.46 8.59
CA GLN A 109 35.49 3.46 8.31
C GLN A 109 36.27 2.58 9.27
N GLY A 110 37.07 1.64 8.76
CA GLY A 110 37.99 0.82 9.53
C GLY A 110 37.35 -0.25 10.43
N ARG A 111 36.04 -0.44 10.34
CA ARG A 111 35.31 -1.49 11.10
C ARG A 111 34.10 -2.01 10.32
N PRO A 112 33.68 -3.25 10.55
CA PRO A 112 32.46 -3.78 9.93
C PRO A 112 31.20 -3.07 10.44
N GLY A 113 30.21 -2.89 9.54
CA GLY A 113 28.92 -2.24 9.84
C GLY A 113 28.80 -0.86 9.19
N TYR A 114 27.88 -0.07 9.71
CA TYR A 114 27.39 1.16 9.08
C TYR A 114 27.40 2.33 10.05
N THR A 115 27.83 3.48 9.55
CA THR A 115 27.65 4.78 10.19
C THR A 115 26.33 5.36 9.69
N VAL A 116 25.42 5.68 10.63
CA VAL A 116 24.09 6.23 10.37
C VAL A 116 24.05 7.67 10.87
N THR A 117 23.98 8.62 9.95
CA THR A 117 23.83 10.04 10.26
C THR A 117 22.36 10.39 10.34
N THR A 118 21.95 11.02 11.44
CA THR A 118 20.56 11.38 11.72
C THR A 118 20.39 12.86 12.02
N SER A 119 19.15 13.30 12.19
CA SER A 119 18.84 14.66 12.69
C SER A 119 19.27 14.88 14.15
N ASP A 120 19.49 13.82 14.93
CA ASP A 120 19.78 13.86 16.38
C ASP A 120 21.15 13.25 16.76
N GLY A 121 22.05 13.06 15.80
CA GLY A 121 23.37 12.54 16.04
C GLY A 121 23.80 11.42 15.11
N ILE A 122 24.80 10.66 15.55
CA ILE A 122 25.40 9.59 14.75
C ILE A 122 25.23 8.26 15.49
N PHE A 123 24.81 7.25 14.76
CA PHE A 123 24.76 5.87 15.22
C PHE A 123 25.77 5.02 14.45
N GLU A 124 26.24 3.98 15.12
CA GLU A 124 26.98 2.90 14.51
C GLU A 124 26.21 1.60 14.70
N ALA A 125 25.90 0.95 13.60
CA ALA A 125 25.13 -0.29 13.59
C ALA A 125 25.84 -1.38 12.80
N ARG A 126 25.76 -2.60 13.28
CA ARG A 126 26.26 -3.75 12.50
C ARG A 126 25.33 -4.05 11.31
N ARG A 127 24.05 -3.75 11.47
CA ARG A 127 22.98 -4.06 10.51
C ARG A 127 21.98 -2.92 10.44
N VAL A 128 21.43 -2.72 9.25
CA VAL A 128 20.37 -1.73 9.02
C VAL A 128 19.19 -2.40 8.31
N VAL A 129 17.99 -2.19 8.85
CA VAL A 129 16.73 -2.64 8.23
C VAL A 129 15.97 -1.43 7.71
N ALA A 130 15.85 -1.30 6.40
CA ALA A 130 15.01 -0.29 5.76
C ALA A 130 13.53 -0.74 5.81
N ALA A 131 12.78 -0.22 6.79
CA ALA A 131 11.37 -0.52 7.03
C ALA A 131 10.46 0.68 6.71
N THR A 132 10.84 1.50 5.72
CA THR A 132 10.19 2.76 5.34
C THR A 132 8.88 2.57 4.57
N GLY A 133 8.54 1.34 4.21
CA GLY A 133 7.30 0.98 3.51
C GLY A 133 7.22 1.46 2.06
N PRO A 134 6.09 1.23 1.37
CA PRO A 134 5.96 1.52 -0.05
C PRO A 134 5.43 2.93 -0.37
N PHE A 135 4.96 3.69 0.62
CA PHE A 135 4.31 4.99 0.42
C PHE A 135 5.28 6.14 0.74
N GLN A 136 6.38 6.25 -0.02
CA GLN A 136 7.46 7.17 0.33
C GLN A 136 7.30 8.54 -0.33
N VAL A 137 7.35 8.60 -1.66
CA VAL A 137 7.26 9.86 -2.42
C VAL A 137 6.05 9.81 -3.35
N PRO A 138 5.09 10.75 -3.23
CA PRO A 138 3.96 10.83 -4.14
C PRO A 138 4.39 10.87 -5.61
N SER A 139 3.73 10.08 -6.46
CA SER A 139 4.05 10.01 -7.88
C SER A 139 3.09 10.89 -8.67
N PHE A 140 3.62 11.96 -9.29
CA PHE A 140 2.91 12.78 -10.25
C PHE A 140 3.38 12.40 -11.65
N PRO A 141 2.49 11.94 -12.55
CA PRO A 141 2.84 11.80 -13.95
C PRO A 141 3.16 13.16 -14.57
N ASP A 142 4.17 13.20 -15.43
CA ASP A 142 4.55 14.40 -16.18
C ASP A 142 3.60 14.59 -17.39
N ILE A 143 2.31 14.86 -17.06
CA ILE A 143 1.24 15.05 -18.05
C ILE A 143 0.74 16.49 -18.02
N VAL A 144 0.46 17.00 -16.83
CA VAL A 144 -0.08 18.35 -16.64
C VAL A 144 1.00 19.22 -16.02
N PRO A 145 1.42 20.33 -16.68
CA PRO A 145 2.43 21.23 -16.13
C PRO A 145 2.04 21.76 -14.74
N GLY A 146 3.03 21.98 -13.89
CA GLY A 146 2.80 22.50 -12.54
C GLY A 146 2.24 23.92 -12.47
N ASP A 147 2.39 24.70 -13.55
CA ASP A 147 1.86 26.05 -13.73
C ASP A 147 0.53 26.10 -14.48
N ALA A 148 -0.07 24.95 -14.82
CA ALA A 148 -1.40 24.89 -15.39
C ALA A 148 -2.44 25.51 -14.45
N ALA A 149 -3.46 26.19 -15.03
CA ALA A 149 -4.50 26.89 -14.27
C ALA A 149 -5.53 25.94 -13.63
N VAL A 150 -5.09 24.79 -13.13
CA VAL A 150 -5.89 23.79 -12.43
C VAL A 150 -5.15 23.32 -11.18
N HIS A 151 -5.88 23.21 -10.08
CA HIS A 151 -5.28 22.73 -8.83
C HIS A 151 -4.91 21.23 -8.94
N GLN A 152 -3.68 20.90 -8.61
CA GLN A 152 -3.18 19.51 -8.65
C GLN A 152 -2.90 19.03 -7.24
N LEU A 153 -3.48 17.90 -6.86
CA LEU A 153 -3.36 17.30 -5.54
C LEU A 153 -3.06 15.82 -5.64
N HIS A 154 -2.10 15.31 -4.88
CA HIS A 154 -1.92 13.86 -4.75
C HIS A 154 -2.87 13.28 -3.69
N SER A 155 -3.32 12.02 -3.88
CA SER A 155 -4.24 11.34 -2.96
C SER A 155 -3.74 11.27 -1.49
N SER A 156 -2.44 11.33 -1.25
CA SER A 156 -1.86 11.39 0.11
C SER A 156 -2.10 12.73 0.82
N ALA A 157 -2.34 13.80 0.08
CA ALA A 157 -2.63 15.12 0.63
C ALA A 157 -4.14 15.40 0.71
N TYR A 158 -4.98 14.58 0.08
CA TYR A 158 -6.44 14.66 0.18
C TYR A 158 -6.92 14.24 1.57
N LYS A 159 -7.86 15.00 2.14
CA LYS A 159 -8.46 14.73 3.46
C LYS A 159 -9.95 14.45 3.39
N ASN A 160 -10.71 15.31 2.74
CA ASN A 160 -12.16 15.19 2.63
C ASN A 160 -12.67 16.10 1.49
N PRO A 161 -13.92 15.94 1.04
CA PRO A 161 -14.50 16.74 -0.04
C PRO A 161 -14.49 18.25 0.22
N GLY A 162 -14.57 18.68 1.49
CA GLY A 162 -14.57 20.10 1.87
C GLY A 162 -13.21 20.79 1.73
N GLN A 163 -12.12 20.04 1.56
CA GLN A 163 -10.79 20.58 1.30
C GLN A 163 -10.66 21.18 -0.09
N LEU A 164 -11.42 20.66 -1.05
CA LEU A 164 -11.28 21.00 -2.47
C LEU A 164 -12.09 22.27 -2.80
N ALA A 165 -11.52 23.14 -3.61
CA ALA A 165 -12.23 24.27 -4.18
C ALA A 165 -13.48 23.83 -4.97
N ASP A 166 -14.41 24.75 -5.23
CA ASP A 166 -15.59 24.49 -6.04
C ASP A 166 -15.22 24.00 -7.45
N GLY A 167 -16.16 23.29 -8.08
CA GLY A 167 -15.99 22.73 -9.42
C GLY A 167 -15.94 21.21 -9.45
N ALA A 168 -15.84 20.67 -10.63
CA ALA A 168 -15.68 19.22 -10.86
C ALA A 168 -14.26 18.77 -10.47
N VAL A 169 -14.13 17.48 -10.18
CA VAL A 169 -12.85 16.85 -9.84
C VAL A 169 -12.54 15.73 -10.82
N LEU A 170 -11.36 15.77 -11.43
CA LEU A 170 -10.82 14.61 -12.15
C LEU A 170 -9.94 13.81 -11.20
N VAL A 171 -10.30 12.57 -10.92
CA VAL A 171 -9.46 11.60 -10.20
C VAL A 171 -8.72 10.74 -11.22
N VAL A 172 -7.39 10.77 -11.19
CA VAL A 172 -6.54 9.98 -12.10
C VAL A 172 -5.99 8.77 -11.37
N GLY A 173 -6.39 7.58 -11.86
CA GLY A 173 -6.04 6.29 -11.27
C GLY A 173 -7.21 5.65 -10.51
N CYS A 174 -7.42 4.36 -10.77
CA CYS A 174 -8.59 3.59 -10.34
C CYS A 174 -8.29 2.48 -9.31
N GLY A 175 -7.12 2.55 -8.66
CA GLY A 175 -6.81 1.67 -7.53
C GLY A 175 -7.65 1.97 -6.28
N ALA A 176 -7.31 1.36 -5.14
CA ALA A 176 -8.06 1.52 -3.89
C ALA A 176 -8.28 3.00 -3.52
N SER A 177 -7.24 3.83 -3.59
CA SER A 177 -7.39 5.26 -3.27
C SER A 177 -8.29 5.99 -4.27
N GLY A 178 -8.04 5.84 -5.57
CA GLY A 178 -8.80 6.59 -6.57
C GLY A 178 -10.27 6.22 -6.62
N SER A 179 -10.61 4.93 -6.56
CA SER A 179 -11.99 4.46 -6.57
C SER A 179 -12.77 4.91 -5.32
N GLN A 180 -12.14 4.84 -4.14
CA GLN A 180 -12.76 5.23 -2.89
C GLN A 180 -12.96 6.75 -2.80
N ILE A 181 -11.96 7.55 -3.19
CA ILE A 181 -12.06 9.02 -3.20
C ILE A 181 -13.09 9.49 -4.24
N ALA A 182 -13.13 8.86 -5.42
CA ALA A 182 -14.15 9.20 -6.43
C ALA A 182 -15.58 8.91 -5.93
N GLU A 183 -15.79 7.79 -5.23
CA GLU A 183 -17.07 7.47 -4.61
C GLU A 183 -17.44 8.49 -3.50
N GLU A 184 -16.50 8.84 -2.63
CA GLU A 184 -16.71 9.84 -1.56
C GLU A 184 -17.08 11.22 -2.13
N LEU A 185 -16.33 11.69 -3.12
CA LEU A 185 -16.60 12.99 -3.78
C LEU A 185 -17.97 12.99 -4.45
N CYS A 186 -18.34 11.92 -5.15
CA CYS A 186 -19.64 11.77 -5.78
C CYS A 186 -20.78 11.80 -4.74
N LYS A 187 -20.64 11.08 -3.61
CA LYS A 187 -21.59 11.10 -2.49
C LYS A 187 -21.73 12.48 -1.85
N ALA A 188 -20.65 13.26 -1.85
CA ALA A 188 -20.66 14.65 -1.38
C ALA A 188 -21.27 15.64 -2.40
N GLY A 189 -21.86 15.15 -3.51
CA GLY A 189 -22.51 15.97 -4.52
C GLY A 189 -21.57 16.64 -5.52
N ARG A 190 -20.27 16.24 -5.56
CA ARG A 190 -19.32 16.77 -6.53
C ARG A 190 -19.51 16.09 -7.88
N GLN A 191 -19.36 16.84 -8.96
CA GLN A 191 -19.17 16.24 -10.29
C GLN A 191 -17.78 15.61 -10.35
N VAL A 192 -17.70 14.32 -10.66
CA VAL A 192 -16.46 13.55 -10.65
C VAL A 192 -16.22 12.88 -11.99
N TYR A 193 -15.02 13.06 -12.51
CA TYR A 193 -14.45 12.25 -13.59
C TYR A 193 -13.44 11.28 -13.00
N LEU A 194 -13.44 10.02 -13.43
CA LEU A 194 -12.49 9.00 -12.98
C LEU A 194 -11.76 8.38 -14.16
N SER A 195 -10.43 8.59 -14.22
CA SER A 195 -9.57 7.96 -15.23
C SER A 195 -9.25 6.52 -14.84
N VAL A 196 -9.73 5.56 -15.64
CA VAL A 196 -9.69 4.13 -15.39
C VAL A 196 -8.68 3.44 -16.30
N GLY A 197 -7.58 2.97 -15.73
CA GLY A 197 -6.60 2.12 -16.41
C GLY A 197 -6.82 0.63 -16.15
N GLU A 198 -5.81 -0.17 -16.48
CA GLU A 198 -5.78 -1.59 -16.12
C GLU A 198 -5.90 -1.75 -14.61
N HIS A 199 -6.80 -2.64 -14.18
CA HIS A 199 -7.07 -2.82 -12.77
C HIS A 199 -7.51 -4.25 -12.45
N TYR A 200 -7.39 -4.60 -11.17
CA TYR A 200 -7.92 -5.80 -10.57
C TYR A 200 -8.95 -5.42 -9.53
N ARG A 201 -10.21 -5.82 -9.72
CA ARG A 201 -11.33 -5.54 -8.80
C ARG A 201 -11.93 -6.84 -8.28
N PRO A 202 -11.42 -7.41 -7.18
CA PRO A 202 -11.98 -8.64 -6.64
C PRO A 202 -13.36 -8.40 -6.01
N PRO A 203 -14.19 -9.43 -5.84
CA PRO A 203 -15.35 -9.35 -4.99
C PRO A 203 -14.92 -9.02 -3.56
N ARG A 204 -15.62 -8.12 -2.87
CA ARG A 204 -15.34 -7.88 -1.44
C ARG A 204 -15.65 -9.09 -0.58
N ALA A 205 -16.74 -9.73 -0.90
CA ALA A 205 -17.15 -10.99 -0.31
C ALA A 205 -17.80 -11.88 -1.38
N TYR A 206 -17.77 -13.17 -1.15
CA TYR A 206 -18.49 -14.15 -1.96
C TYR A 206 -18.87 -15.35 -1.10
N ARG A 207 -20.10 -15.83 -1.21
CA ARG A 207 -20.67 -16.92 -0.42
C ARG A 207 -20.38 -16.78 1.08
N GLN A 208 -20.69 -15.60 1.63
CA GLN A 208 -20.50 -15.23 3.03
C GLN A 208 -19.06 -15.33 3.53
N ARG A 209 -18.08 -15.25 2.65
CA ARG A 209 -16.67 -15.18 3.02
C ARG A 209 -16.04 -13.93 2.44
N ASP A 210 -15.32 -13.20 3.29
CA ASP A 210 -14.56 -12.03 2.89
C ASP A 210 -13.45 -12.38 1.89
N TYR A 211 -13.07 -11.44 1.05
CA TYR A 211 -11.99 -11.65 0.07
C TYR A 211 -10.65 -12.03 0.72
N CYS A 212 -10.33 -11.48 1.90
CA CYS A 212 -9.12 -11.89 2.63
C CYS A 212 -9.15 -13.39 2.98
N TRP A 213 -10.32 -13.92 3.33
CA TRP A 213 -10.50 -15.35 3.55
C TRP A 213 -10.26 -16.16 2.26
N TRP A 214 -10.81 -15.69 1.12
CA TRP A 214 -10.59 -16.35 -0.17
C TRP A 214 -9.13 -16.34 -0.57
N LEU A 215 -8.40 -15.22 -0.37
CA LEU A 215 -6.97 -15.17 -0.62
C LEU A 215 -6.20 -16.22 0.17
N GLY A 216 -6.58 -16.45 1.45
CA GLY A 216 -5.99 -17.50 2.28
C GLY A 216 -6.37 -18.90 1.83
N ALA A 217 -7.67 -19.16 1.63
CA ALA A 217 -8.18 -20.47 1.25
C ALA A 217 -7.64 -20.96 -0.11
N LEU A 218 -7.46 -20.05 -1.05
CA LEU A 218 -6.91 -20.33 -2.38
C LEU A 218 -5.37 -20.30 -2.42
N GLY A 219 -4.70 -20.00 -1.31
CA GLY A 219 -3.23 -19.89 -1.24
C GLY A 219 -2.64 -18.66 -1.98
N LEU A 220 -3.47 -17.67 -2.29
CA LEU A 220 -3.07 -16.51 -3.07
C LEU A 220 -2.21 -15.52 -2.28
N TRP A 221 -2.29 -15.51 -0.94
CA TRP A 221 -1.41 -14.71 -0.10
C TRP A 221 0.06 -15.10 -0.26
N ASP A 222 0.32 -16.40 -0.43
CA ASP A 222 1.68 -16.96 -0.54
C ASP A 222 2.23 -16.95 -1.97
N GLU A 223 1.45 -16.42 -2.93
CA GLU A 223 1.85 -16.38 -4.32
C GLU A 223 3.03 -15.43 -4.56
N VAL A 224 4.13 -15.96 -5.10
CA VAL A 224 5.31 -15.17 -5.46
C VAL A 224 5.13 -14.46 -6.80
N LYS A 225 5.74 -13.28 -6.95
CA LYS A 225 5.62 -12.41 -8.15
C LYS A 225 5.87 -13.17 -9.47
N SER A 226 6.88 -14.03 -9.51
CA SER A 226 7.25 -14.79 -10.72
C SER A 226 6.20 -15.81 -11.19
N LYS A 227 5.26 -16.18 -10.33
CA LYS A 227 4.17 -17.13 -10.64
C LYS A 227 2.87 -16.44 -11.04
N ARG A 228 2.77 -15.12 -10.91
CA ARG A 228 1.55 -14.38 -11.27
C ARG A 228 1.40 -14.24 -12.77
N LYS A 229 0.22 -14.56 -13.26
CA LYS A 229 -0.14 -14.48 -14.69
C LYS A 229 -0.19 -13.03 -15.20
N LYS A 230 -0.49 -12.05 -14.35
CA LYS A 230 -0.65 -10.63 -14.71
C LYS A 230 0.37 -9.76 -14.00
N ARG A 231 0.78 -8.67 -14.65
CA ARG A 231 1.61 -7.61 -14.08
C ARG A 231 0.92 -6.97 -12.87
N HIS A 232 1.69 -6.24 -12.07
CA HIS A 232 1.16 -5.42 -11.00
C HIS A 232 0.25 -4.33 -11.60
N VAL A 233 -1.06 -4.49 -11.43
CA VAL A 233 -2.08 -3.55 -11.86
C VAL A 233 -2.74 -2.88 -10.65
N ALA A 234 -3.44 -1.77 -10.86
CA ALA A 234 -4.17 -1.07 -9.82
C ALA A 234 -5.16 -2.03 -9.13
N PHE A 235 -5.14 -2.07 -7.79
CA PHE A 235 -5.99 -2.93 -6.98
C PHE A 235 -7.16 -2.12 -6.43
N ALA A 236 -8.36 -2.36 -6.95
CA ALA A 236 -9.58 -1.66 -6.57
C ALA A 236 -10.33 -2.46 -5.48
N VAL A 237 -10.16 -2.08 -4.23
CA VAL A 237 -10.79 -2.71 -3.06
C VAL A 237 -11.17 -1.64 -2.05
N SER A 238 -12.19 -1.92 -1.24
CA SER A 238 -12.65 -1.01 -0.19
C SER A 238 -13.20 -1.78 1.00
N GLY A 239 -12.91 -1.30 2.22
CA GLY A 239 -13.58 -1.67 3.45
C GLY A 239 -14.69 -0.68 3.85
N TYR A 240 -14.83 0.42 3.11
CA TYR A 240 -15.78 1.49 3.44
C TYR A 240 -17.24 0.99 3.47
N GLU A 241 -18.04 1.53 4.41
CA GLU A 241 -19.43 1.14 4.65
C GLU A 241 -19.64 -0.38 4.81
N GLY A 242 -18.78 -1.03 5.59
CA GLY A 242 -18.87 -2.46 5.86
C GLY A 242 -18.29 -3.35 4.77
N GLY A 243 -17.60 -2.77 3.79
CA GLY A 243 -16.94 -3.47 2.70
C GLY A 243 -17.87 -3.76 1.53
N ARG A 244 -17.65 -3.05 0.43
CA ARG A 244 -18.35 -3.29 -0.85
C ARG A 244 -17.38 -3.62 -1.95
N THR A 245 -17.80 -4.47 -2.89
CA THR A 245 -17.10 -4.65 -4.15
C THR A 245 -17.05 -3.31 -4.89
N VAL A 246 -15.86 -2.90 -5.29
CA VAL A 246 -15.69 -1.75 -6.18
C VAL A 246 -16.18 -2.16 -7.56
N ASP A 247 -17.22 -1.51 -8.06
CA ASP A 247 -17.75 -1.70 -9.39
C ASP A 247 -17.86 -0.36 -10.12
N PHE A 248 -17.13 -0.23 -11.22
CA PHE A 248 -17.03 1.03 -11.96
C PHE A 248 -18.33 1.39 -12.67
N ARG A 249 -19.13 0.39 -13.12
CA ARG A 249 -20.47 0.67 -13.69
C ARG A 249 -21.39 1.22 -12.61
N ARG A 250 -21.36 0.65 -11.40
CA ARG A 250 -22.10 1.18 -10.25
C ARG A 250 -21.69 2.62 -9.93
N LEU A 251 -20.38 2.91 -9.92
CA LEU A 251 -19.91 4.29 -9.72
C LEU A 251 -20.43 5.22 -10.80
N ALA A 252 -20.47 4.79 -12.05
CA ALA A 252 -21.04 5.59 -13.14
C ALA A 252 -22.54 5.81 -12.98
N HIS A 253 -23.31 4.80 -12.56
CA HIS A 253 -24.74 4.96 -12.24
C HIS A 253 -24.99 5.85 -11.02
N MET A 254 -24.02 6.01 -10.14
CA MET A 254 -24.06 7.00 -9.04
C MET A 254 -23.78 8.43 -9.50
N GLY A 255 -23.26 8.64 -10.70
CA GLY A 255 -22.94 9.97 -11.24
C GLY A 255 -21.45 10.22 -11.55
N VAL A 256 -20.57 9.24 -11.34
CA VAL A 256 -19.15 9.35 -11.73
C VAL A 256 -19.04 9.17 -13.24
N THR A 257 -18.41 10.10 -13.94
CA THR A 257 -18.10 9.94 -15.36
C THR A 257 -16.76 9.21 -15.52
N LEU A 258 -16.78 8.02 -16.12
CA LEU A 258 -15.56 7.25 -16.38
C LEU A 258 -14.92 7.71 -17.68
N VAL A 259 -13.59 7.80 -17.70
CA VAL A 259 -12.77 8.08 -18.88
C VAL A 259 -11.59 7.08 -18.92
N GLY A 260 -11.00 6.91 -20.10
CA GLY A 260 -9.82 6.06 -20.28
C GLY A 260 -8.57 6.61 -19.59
N VAL A 261 -7.43 5.98 -19.80
CA VAL A 261 -6.15 6.42 -19.22
C VAL A 261 -5.82 7.84 -19.70
N THR A 262 -5.54 8.74 -18.76
CA THR A 262 -5.06 10.11 -19.05
C THR A 262 -3.69 10.03 -19.73
N ARG A 263 -3.55 10.64 -20.93
CA ARG A 263 -2.35 10.52 -21.77
C ARG A 263 -1.60 11.82 -21.99
N ALA A 264 -2.30 12.90 -22.23
CA ALA A 264 -1.68 14.18 -22.56
C ALA A 264 -2.54 15.36 -22.08
N TYR A 265 -1.91 16.49 -21.98
CA TYR A 265 -2.55 17.78 -21.73
C TYR A 265 -2.05 18.78 -22.76
N GLU A 266 -2.98 19.45 -23.46
CA GLU A 266 -2.66 20.43 -24.49
C GLU A 266 -3.63 21.63 -24.37
N ASN A 267 -3.11 22.81 -24.11
CA ASN A 267 -3.89 24.06 -24.12
C ASN A 267 -5.22 24.00 -23.32
N GLY A 268 -5.17 23.48 -22.07
CA GLY A 268 -6.36 23.37 -21.23
C GLY A 268 -7.21 22.12 -21.47
N THR A 269 -6.84 21.28 -22.43
CA THR A 269 -7.56 20.05 -22.78
C THR A 269 -6.77 18.81 -22.36
N LEU A 270 -7.41 17.90 -21.63
CA LEU A 270 -6.89 16.56 -21.36
C LEU A 270 -7.34 15.58 -22.44
N HIS A 271 -6.43 14.70 -22.80
CA HIS A 271 -6.66 13.61 -23.75
C HIS A 271 -6.58 12.25 -23.06
N PHE A 272 -7.51 11.37 -23.39
CA PHE A 272 -7.63 10.04 -22.84
C PHE A 272 -7.41 8.98 -23.91
N ALA A 273 -6.88 7.83 -23.49
CA ALA A 273 -6.79 6.67 -24.38
C ALA A 273 -8.19 6.09 -24.67
N ASP A 274 -8.35 5.53 -25.85
CA ASP A 274 -9.56 4.75 -26.21
C ASP A 274 -9.43 3.31 -25.68
N ASP A 275 -9.38 3.18 -24.36
CA ASP A 275 -9.13 1.92 -23.67
C ASP A 275 -10.10 1.64 -22.50
N LEU A 276 -11.03 2.56 -22.24
CA LEU A 276 -11.96 2.45 -21.10
C LEU A 276 -12.78 1.15 -21.16
N VAL A 277 -13.39 0.85 -22.28
CA VAL A 277 -14.25 -0.34 -22.46
C VAL A 277 -13.48 -1.62 -22.21
N ARG A 278 -12.26 -1.69 -22.76
CA ARG A 278 -11.34 -2.83 -22.54
C ARG A 278 -10.95 -2.95 -21.08
N ASN A 279 -10.53 -1.86 -20.45
CA ASN A 279 -10.07 -1.88 -19.05
C ASN A 279 -11.18 -2.34 -18.09
N ILE A 280 -12.43 -1.91 -18.34
CA ILE A 280 -13.58 -2.35 -17.56
C ILE A 280 -13.87 -3.84 -17.79
N ALA A 281 -13.85 -4.32 -19.05
CA ALA A 281 -14.10 -5.73 -19.35
C ALA A 281 -13.05 -6.67 -18.75
N GLU A 282 -11.78 -6.28 -18.77
CA GLU A 282 -10.70 -7.05 -18.14
C GLU A 282 -10.83 -7.08 -16.59
N GLY A 283 -11.28 -5.98 -15.98
CA GLY A 283 -11.59 -5.94 -14.55
C GLY A 283 -12.77 -6.85 -14.18
N ASP A 284 -13.80 -6.92 -15.04
CA ASP A 284 -14.92 -7.86 -14.88
C ASP A 284 -14.46 -9.31 -14.95
N GLU A 285 -13.63 -9.63 -15.94
CA GLU A 285 -13.12 -11.00 -16.09
C GLU A 285 -12.28 -11.42 -14.88
N ALA A 286 -11.45 -10.52 -14.35
CA ALA A 286 -10.69 -10.78 -13.14
C ALA A 286 -11.59 -11.02 -11.91
N TYR A 287 -12.72 -10.31 -11.83
CA TYR A 287 -13.74 -10.54 -10.80
C TYR A 287 -14.36 -11.93 -10.92
N PHE A 288 -14.82 -12.32 -12.12
CA PHE A 288 -15.44 -13.62 -12.34
C PHE A 288 -14.44 -14.79 -12.19
N GLU A 289 -13.14 -14.58 -12.47
CA GLU A 289 -12.10 -15.58 -12.21
C GLU A 289 -12.06 -15.94 -10.73
N VAL A 290 -12.15 -14.95 -9.83
CA VAL A 290 -12.20 -15.21 -8.37
C VAL A 290 -13.45 -16.01 -7.98
N LEU A 291 -14.61 -15.71 -8.56
CA LEU A 291 -15.85 -16.48 -8.26
C LEU A 291 -15.72 -17.93 -8.72
N ARG A 292 -15.19 -18.16 -9.94
CA ARG A 292 -14.96 -19.52 -10.46
C ARG A 292 -13.98 -20.31 -9.59
N ASP A 293 -12.89 -19.69 -9.18
CA ASP A 293 -11.88 -20.33 -8.32
C ASP A 293 -12.46 -20.68 -6.95
N ALA A 294 -13.29 -19.78 -6.39
CA ALA A 294 -13.98 -20.00 -5.13
C ALA A 294 -14.98 -21.17 -5.25
N ASP A 295 -15.81 -21.21 -6.30
CA ASP A 295 -16.76 -22.30 -6.51
C ASP A 295 -16.04 -23.66 -6.74
N ALA A 296 -14.95 -23.68 -7.49
CA ALA A 296 -14.13 -24.87 -7.67
C ALA A 296 -13.52 -25.34 -6.33
N TYR A 297 -13.09 -24.39 -5.49
CA TYR A 297 -12.58 -24.70 -4.14
C TYR A 297 -13.66 -25.30 -3.24
N ILE A 298 -14.86 -24.69 -3.21
CA ILE A 298 -16.02 -25.17 -2.44
C ILE A 298 -16.35 -26.59 -2.84
N ALA A 299 -16.49 -26.86 -4.15
CA ALA A 299 -16.81 -28.18 -4.68
C ALA A 299 -15.74 -29.22 -4.29
N ARG A 300 -14.45 -28.88 -4.44
CA ARG A 300 -13.34 -29.78 -4.11
C ARG A 300 -13.26 -30.10 -2.63
N LYS A 301 -13.62 -29.13 -1.76
CA LYS A 301 -13.57 -29.28 -0.30
C LYS A 301 -14.86 -29.81 0.30
N GLY A 302 -15.93 -29.95 -0.48
CA GLY A 302 -17.25 -30.38 0.03
C GLY A 302 -17.84 -29.38 1.03
N MET A 303 -17.61 -28.09 0.82
CA MET A 303 -18.10 -27.05 1.74
C MET A 303 -19.58 -26.77 1.47
N ASP A 304 -20.36 -26.65 2.55
CA ASP A 304 -21.74 -26.21 2.49
C ASP A 304 -21.83 -24.70 2.71
N LEU A 305 -21.65 -23.92 1.62
CA LEU A 305 -21.81 -22.47 1.60
C LEU A 305 -23.01 -22.11 0.71
N PRO A 306 -23.83 -21.13 1.10
CA PRO A 306 -25.03 -20.76 0.35
C PRO A 306 -24.65 -20.25 -1.05
N PRO A 307 -25.43 -20.57 -2.08
CA PRO A 307 -25.24 -20.01 -3.41
C PRO A 307 -25.50 -18.50 -3.41
N GLU A 308 -24.81 -17.78 -4.28
CA GLU A 308 -24.93 -16.32 -4.44
C GLU A 308 -24.99 -15.97 -5.94
N PRO A 309 -26.10 -16.30 -6.62
CA PRO A 309 -26.23 -16.11 -8.06
C PRO A 309 -26.19 -14.64 -8.48
N GLU A 310 -26.57 -13.72 -7.63
CA GLU A 310 -26.51 -12.27 -7.85
C GLU A 310 -25.08 -11.76 -8.05
N ALA A 311 -24.08 -12.42 -7.47
CA ALA A 311 -22.67 -12.06 -7.65
C ALA A 311 -22.20 -12.22 -9.12
N TRP A 312 -22.91 -13.01 -9.92
CA TRP A 312 -22.61 -13.24 -11.34
C TRP A 312 -23.25 -12.21 -12.28
N GLN A 313 -24.04 -11.28 -11.73
CA GLN A 313 -24.70 -10.24 -12.50
C GLN A 313 -23.79 -9.04 -12.68
N ARG A 314 -23.87 -8.37 -13.83
CA ARG A 314 -23.21 -7.09 -14.11
C ARG A 314 -24.24 -5.97 -14.17
N TYR A 315 -23.85 -4.79 -13.74
CA TYR A 315 -24.61 -3.58 -14.04
C TYR A 315 -24.63 -3.32 -15.53
N GLU A 316 -25.69 -2.68 -16.02
CA GLU A 316 -25.77 -2.23 -17.40
C GLU A 316 -24.64 -1.25 -17.73
N ASP A 317 -24.22 -1.22 -19.00
CA ASP A 317 -23.21 -0.30 -19.46
C ASP A 317 -23.74 1.14 -19.44
N PRO A 318 -23.08 2.05 -18.67
CA PRO A 318 -23.45 3.45 -18.64
C PRO A 318 -23.09 4.16 -19.96
N GLY A 319 -23.60 5.39 -20.16
CA GLY A 319 -23.37 6.17 -21.36
C GLY A 319 -21.90 6.35 -21.73
N CYS A 320 -21.03 6.56 -20.72
CA CYS A 320 -19.59 6.72 -20.93
C CYS A 320 -18.85 5.46 -21.44
N LEU A 321 -19.45 4.28 -21.34
CA LEU A 321 -18.93 3.07 -22.00
C LEU A 321 -19.45 2.90 -23.43
N LYS A 322 -20.63 3.46 -23.73
CA LYS A 322 -21.21 3.42 -25.08
C LYS A 322 -20.60 4.47 -25.99
N GLU A 323 -20.32 5.65 -25.44
CA GLU A 323 -19.70 6.79 -26.10
C GLU A 323 -18.55 7.33 -25.23
N PRO A 324 -17.33 6.74 -25.31
CA PRO A 324 -16.20 7.15 -24.51
C PRO A 324 -15.74 8.58 -24.79
N ILE A 325 -15.46 9.33 -23.73
CA ILE A 325 -14.89 10.67 -23.80
C ILE A 325 -13.38 10.53 -24.04
N LEU A 326 -12.89 11.00 -25.18
CA LEU A 326 -11.47 10.93 -25.55
C LEU A 326 -10.71 12.24 -25.29
N SER A 327 -11.43 13.35 -25.10
CA SER A 327 -10.84 14.63 -24.73
C SER A 327 -11.77 15.42 -23.84
N LEU A 328 -11.22 16.24 -22.94
CA LEU A 328 -11.97 17.04 -21.99
C LEU A 328 -11.29 18.38 -21.79
N ASP A 329 -11.94 19.43 -22.24
CA ASP A 329 -11.54 20.80 -21.94
C ASP A 329 -11.89 21.10 -20.47
N LEU A 330 -10.89 21.47 -19.67
CA LEU A 330 -11.01 21.62 -18.23
C LEU A 330 -11.97 22.74 -17.84
N ASP A 331 -11.90 23.88 -18.53
CA ASP A 331 -12.75 25.04 -18.24
C ASP A 331 -14.22 24.75 -18.58
N ARG A 332 -14.47 24.17 -19.75
CA ARG A 332 -15.84 23.82 -20.19
C ARG A 332 -16.46 22.72 -19.33
N ALA A 333 -15.65 21.80 -18.82
CA ALA A 333 -16.08 20.75 -17.89
C ALA A 333 -16.15 21.25 -16.43
N GLY A 334 -15.71 22.48 -16.16
CA GLY A 334 -15.68 23.06 -14.82
C GLY A 334 -14.73 22.33 -13.86
N ILE A 335 -13.66 21.71 -14.37
CA ILE A 335 -12.71 20.97 -13.54
C ILE A 335 -11.77 21.93 -12.83
N GLY A 336 -11.98 22.12 -11.53
CA GLY A 336 -11.13 22.93 -10.66
C GLY A 336 -9.97 22.16 -10.04
N THR A 337 -10.06 20.84 -9.97
CA THR A 337 -9.03 20.00 -9.32
C THR A 337 -8.75 18.72 -10.10
N ILE A 338 -7.47 18.40 -10.27
CA ILE A 338 -6.98 17.07 -10.67
C ILE A 338 -6.40 16.38 -9.42
N LEU A 339 -6.97 15.24 -9.04
CA LEU A 339 -6.51 14.43 -7.92
C LEU A 339 -5.75 13.23 -8.46
N TRP A 340 -4.45 13.22 -8.22
CA TRP A 340 -3.56 12.14 -8.64
C TRP A 340 -3.58 10.99 -7.65
N ALA A 341 -4.23 9.88 -7.99
CA ALA A 341 -4.21 8.61 -7.27
C ALA A 341 -3.25 7.62 -7.95
N THR A 342 -2.08 8.11 -8.32
CA THR A 342 -1.10 7.46 -9.22
C THR A 342 0.03 6.75 -8.46
N GLY A 343 -0.17 6.54 -7.15
CA GLY A 343 0.74 5.76 -6.33
C GLY A 343 2.00 6.54 -5.89
N PHE A 344 3.05 5.80 -5.57
CA PHE A 344 4.24 6.34 -4.94
C PHE A 344 5.49 5.77 -5.60
N ARG A 345 6.58 6.52 -5.51
CA ARG A 345 7.93 6.08 -5.85
C ARG A 345 8.72 5.80 -4.58
N TYR A 346 9.72 4.93 -4.68
CA TYR A 346 10.67 4.72 -3.59
C TYR A 346 11.75 5.79 -3.60
N ASP A 347 12.23 6.12 -2.41
CA ASP A 347 13.39 6.97 -2.19
C ASP A 347 14.31 6.29 -1.16
N PHE A 348 15.42 5.77 -1.64
CA PHE A 348 16.48 5.18 -0.85
C PHE A 348 17.77 5.99 -0.94
N SER A 349 17.72 7.26 -1.35
CA SER A 349 18.89 8.14 -1.51
C SER A 349 19.69 8.33 -0.20
N TRP A 350 19.06 8.08 0.93
CA TRP A 350 19.69 8.08 2.25
C TRP A 350 20.52 6.82 2.55
N LEU A 351 20.44 5.76 1.73
CA LEU A 351 21.14 4.48 1.91
C LEU A 351 22.23 4.35 0.85
N ASP A 352 23.41 4.90 1.16
CA ASP A 352 24.59 4.97 0.26
C ASP A 352 25.43 3.69 0.41
N VAL A 353 24.93 2.61 -0.20
CA VAL A 353 25.53 1.27 -0.20
C VAL A 353 25.22 0.55 -1.52
N ASP A 354 25.98 -0.49 -1.85
CA ASP A 354 25.80 -1.28 -3.08
C ASP A 354 24.66 -2.31 -2.96
N ALA A 355 23.43 -1.81 -2.85
CA ALA A 355 22.25 -2.63 -2.62
C ALA A 355 21.12 -2.40 -3.64
N PHE A 356 21.41 -1.72 -4.75
CA PHE A 356 20.38 -1.29 -5.71
C PHE A 356 20.77 -1.63 -7.16
N ASP A 357 19.76 -1.83 -7.99
CA ASP A 357 19.94 -1.94 -9.44
C ASP A 357 20.07 -0.56 -10.11
N GLU A 358 20.27 -0.56 -11.43
CA GLU A 358 20.41 0.66 -12.24
C GLU A 358 19.18 1.58 -12.21
N GLN A 359 18.01 1.05 -11.82
CA GLN A 359 16.75 1.78 -11.66
C GLN A 359 16.53 2.26 -10.21
N GLY A 360 17.50 2.03 -9.32
CA GLY A 360 17.41 2.38 -7.90
C GLY A 360 16.48 1.47 -7.09
N MET A 361 16.16 0.27 -7.63
CA MET A 361 15.35 -0.71 -6.92
C MET A 361 16.22 -1.63 -6.06
N PRO A 362 15.76 -1.96 -4.84
CA PRO A 362 16.53 -2.82 -3.94
C PRO A 362 16.82 -4.20 -4.53
N LEU A 363 18.09 -4.59 -4.52
CA LEU A 363 18.55 -5.93 -4.86
C LEU A 363 18.48 -6.82 -3.63
N HIS A 364 17.52 -7.73 -3.60
CA HIS A 364 17.29 -8.58 -2.44
C HIS A 364 16.70 -9.95 -2.79
N LYS A 365 16.83 -10.88 -1.86
CA LYS A 365 16.10 -12.14 -1.83
C LYS A 365 15.32 -12.23 -0.52
N ARG A 366 13.98 -12.14 -0.57
CA ARG A 366 13.11 -12.15 0.60
C ARG A 366 13.51 -11.10 1.66
N GLY A 367 13.85 -9.89 1.22
CA GLY A 367 14.27 -8.80 2.09
C GLY A 367 15.74 -8.80 2.51
N VAL A 368 16.48 -9.87 2.28
CA VAL A 368 17.91 -9.93 2.55
C VAL A 368 18.65 -9.39 1.33
N SER A 369 19.39 -8.29 1.50
CA SER A 369 20.21 -7.71 0.43
C SER A 369 21.45 -8.57 0.11
N ALA A 370 22.01 -8.39 -1.09
CA ALA A 370 23.33 -8.88 -1.42
C ALA A 370 24.42 -8.15 -0.61
N GLU A 371 24.16 -6.90 -0.22
CA GLU A 371 25.00 -6.11 0.68
C GLU A 371 24.86 -6.60 2.12
N ASN A 372 25.96 -7.09 2.69
CA ASN A 372 25.94 -7.75 4.00
C ASN A 372 25.52 -6.80 5.13
N GLY A 373 24.50 -7.16 5.88
CA GLY A 373 23.95 -6.38 6.98
C GLY A 373 22.88 -5.36 6.57
N ILE A 374 22.52 -5.30 5.29
CA ILE A 374 21.38 -4.50 4.79
C ILE A 374 20.17 -5.39 4.56
N TYR A 375 19.02 -4.90 4.99
CA TYR A 375 17.73 -5.59 4.85
C TYR A 375 16.65 -4.62 4.41
N PHE A 376 15.67 -5.11 3.64
CA PHE A 376 14.48 -4.37 3.21
C PHE A 376 13.24 -5.05 3.76
N LEU A 377 12.28 -4.27 4.28
CA LEU A 377 11.06 -4.81 4.88
C LEU A 377 9.84 -3.95 4.54
N GLY A 378 8.69 -4.60 4.30
CA GLY A 378 7.43 -3.92 4.03
C GLY A 378 7.27 -3.41 2.60
N LEU A 379 8.08 -3.89 1.66
CA LEU A 379 7.91 -3.60 0.24
C LEU A 379 6.94 -4.61 -0.39
N PRO A 380 6.15 -4.20 -1.40
CA PRO A 380 5.34 -5.11 -2.18
C PRO A 380 6.18 -6.24 -2.79
N ASP A 381 5.64 -7.44 -2.75
CA ASP A 381 6.28 -8.61 -3.36
C ASP A 381 7.69 -8.95 -2.83
N LEU A 382 8.03 -8.49 -1.65
CA LEU A 382 9.32 -8.77 -1.02
C LEU A 382 9.59 -10.28 -0.94
N THR A 383 8.61 -11.04 -0.49
CA THR A 383 8.59 -12.51 -0.49
C THR A 383 7.43 -13.04 -1.33
N ASN A 384 6.23 -12.51 -1.12
CA ASN A 384 4.99 -12.94 -1.74
C ASN A 384 3.98 -11.78 -1.80
N ARG A 385 2.74 -12.05 -2.19
CA ARG A 385 1.66 -11.05 -2.29
C ARG A 385 1.38 -10.34 -0.97
N ALA A 386 1.51 -11.02 0.16
CA ALA A 386 1.19 -10.48 1.48
C ALA A 386 2.21 -9.48 2.03
N SER A 387 3.43 -9.44 1.50
CA SER A 387 4.61 -8.78 2.08
C SER A 387 4.41 -7.31 2.53
N ALA A 388 3.64 -6.49 1.77
CA ALA A 388 3.40 -5.09 2.13
C ALA A 388 2.16 -4.87 3.01
N PHE A 389 1.37 -5.93 3.26
CA PHE A 389 0.18 -5.86 4.10
C PHE A 389 0.52 -6.11 5.57
N ILE A 390 -0.37 -5.69 6.48
CA ILE A 390 -0.20 -5.89 7.93
C ILE A 390 0.05 -7.37 8.24
N TYR A 391 -0.78 -8.25 7.69
CA TYR A 391 -0.68 -9.70 7.85
C TYR A 391 0.70 -10.25 7.44
N GLY A 392 1.21 -9.85 6.27
CA GLY A 392 2.41 -10.45 5.68
C GLY A 392 3.73 -9.85 6.15
N CYS A 393 3.78 -8.55 6.46
CA CYS A 393 5.03 -7.92 6.88
C CYS A 393 5.56 -8.49 8.20
N TRP A 394 4.69 -9.00 9.07
CA TRP A 394 5.07 -9.67 10.31
C TRP A 394 5.86 -10.97 10.03
N GLN A 395 5.44 -11.73 9.01
CA GLN A 395 6.12 -12.96 8.60
C GLN A 395 7.49 -12.67 7.95
N ASP A 396 7.55 -11.64 7.11
CA ASP A 396 8.81 -11.20 6.50
C ASP A 396 9.79 -10.69 7.56
N ALA A 397 9.31 -9.95 8.56
CA ALA A 397 10.12 -9.51 9.69
C ALA A 397 10.73 -10.68 10.47
N LYS A 398 9.93 -11.75 10.69
CA LYS A 398 10.41 -12.98 11.32
C LYS A 398 11.55 -13.62 10.52
N HIS A 399 11.37 -13.74 9.20
CA HIS A 399 12.39 -14.29 8.31
C HIS A 399 13.71 -13.50 8.38
N ILE A 400 13.63 -12.19 8.36
CA ILE A 400 14.81 -11.31 8.45
C ILE A 400 15.47 -11.46 9.82
N ALA A 401 14.71 -11.50 10.91
CA ALA A 401 15.25 -11.68 12.26
C ALA A 401 15.98 -13.03 12.43
N ASP A 402 15.40 -14.10 11.91
CA ASP A 402 16.04 -15.43 11.88
C ASP A 402 17.36 -15.40 11.09
N HIS A 403 17.38 -14.70 9.94
CA HIS A 403 18.61 -14.52 9.16
C HIS A 403 19.67 -13.71 9.93
N ILE A 404 19.28 -12.66 10.65
CA ILE A 404 20.19 -11.87 11.49
C ILE A 404 20.84 -12.76 12.55
N VAL A 405 20.10 -13.67 13.19
CA VAL A 405 20.68 -14.64 14.16
C VAL A 405 21.76 -15.48 13.51
N ILE A 406 21.50 -16.00 12.29
CA ILE A 406 22.49 -16.80 11.56
C ILE A 406 23.76 -15.98 11.29
N GLN A 407 23.62 -14.73 10.82
CA GLN A 407 24.76 -13.86 10.56
C GLN A 407 25.55 -13.52 11.83
N ARG A 408 24.88 -13.30 12.96
CA ARG A 408 25.54 -13.09 14.25
C ARG A 408 26.39 -14.28 14.67
N ASN A 409 25.93 -15.51 14.40
CA ASN A 409 26.71 -16.71 14.70
C ASN A 409 27.98 -16.80 13.83
N TYR A 410 27.91 -16.37 12.56
CA TYR A 410 29.12 -16.26 11.73
C TYR A 410 30.06 -15.16 12.20
N ASP A 411 29.54 -14.00 12.59
CA ASP A 411 30.35 -12.90 13.13
C ASP A 411 31.09 -13.29 14.43
N ALA A 412 30.45 -14.15 15.25
CA ALA A 412 31.01 -14.63 16.53
C ALA A 412 31.98 -15.80 16.36
N TYR A 413 32.04 -16.42 15.17
CA TYR A 413 32.91 -17.57 14.94
C TYR A 413 34.38 -17.16 14.98
N THR A 414 35.12 -17.72 15.90
CA THR A 414 36.59 -17.64 15.97
C THR A 414 37.16 -19.03 15.75
N ARG A 415 38.14 -19.12 14.87
CA ARG A 415 38.87 -20.37 14.70
C ARG A 415 39.63 -20.69 15.99
N ALA A 416 39.41 -21.88 16.55
CA ALA A 416 40.10 -22.36 17.74
C ALA A 416 41.59 -22.60 17.45
#